data_bf900ed83f7d6d5d94cfeb31605215e5
#
_entry.id   bf900ed83f7d6d5d94cfeb31605215e5
#
_cell.length_a   1.000
_cell.length_b   1.000
_cell.length_c   1.000
_cell.angle_alpha   90.00
_cell.angle_beta   90.00
_cell.angle_gamma   90.00
#
_symmetry.space_group_name_H-M   'P 1'
#
loop_
_entity.id
_entity.type
_entity.pdbx_description
1 polymer ?
#
loop_
_entity_poly.entity_id
_entity_poly.type
_entity_poly.pdbx_seq_one_letter_code
_entity_poly.pdbx_strand_id
1 'polypeptide(L)'
;MKKGIKYSLLGLLAVIIIALTGASFYMLGYSLRPEHNKGKDIPGSYEYMLSEYPQIKPWIDSLQTVGALRDTFIINPEGVQLHAIYAAAPEPTHKTAVIVHGYTDDCIRMLMIGYLYNKDLKYNILLPDLQNQGLSGGPAIQMGWKDRLDVLRWMDTVSYTHLRAH
;
A
#
# COMPACT_ATOMS: atom_id res chain seq x y z
N MET A 1 -22.21 -46.67 -30.19
CA MET A 1 -21.49 -46.46 -28.93
C MET A 1 -20.38 -45.42 -29.00
N LYS A 2 -19.44 -45.43 -29.95
CA LYS A 2 -18.29 -44.48 -29.99
C LYS A 2 -18.65 -42.99 -30.12
N LYS A 3 -19.73 -42.61 -30.85
CA LYS A 3 -20.14 -41.20 -31.02
C LYS A 3 -20.74 -40.61 -29.75
N GLY A 4 -21.56 -41.31 -28.98
CA GLY A 4 -22.15 -40.85 -27.73
C GLY A 4 -21.10 -40.53 -26.68
N ILE A 5 -20.11 -41.40 -26.48
CA ILE A 5 -19.01 -41.18 -25.54
C ILE A 5 -18.20 -39.91 -25.89
N LYS A 6 -17.99 -39.64 -27.19
CA LYS A 6 -17.27 -38.48 -27.67
C LYS A 6 -18.01 -37.16 -27.34
N TYR A 7 -19.34 -37.12 -27.48
CA TYR A 7 -20.16 -35.97 -27.11
C TYR A 7 -20.25 -35.79 -25.59
N SER A 8 -20.31 -36.88 -24.81
CA SER A 8 -20.26 -36.80 -23.35
C SER A 8 -18.93 -36.25 -22.84
N LEU A 9 -17.80 -36.66 -23.41
CA LEU A 9 -16.47 -36.13 -23.07
C LEU A 9 -16.32 -34.66 -23.45
N LEU A 10 -16.82 -34.24 -24.61
CA LEU A 10 -16.85 -32.84 -25.03
C LEU A 10 -17.72 -31.98 -24.10
N GLY A 11 -18.88 -32.49 -23.70
CA GLY A 11 -19.75 -31.81 -22.73
C GLY A 11 -19.07 -31.66 -21.37
N LEU A 12 -18.43 -32.71 -20.87
CA LEU A 12 -17.68 -32.65 -19.61
C LEU A 12 -16.52 -31.61 -19.68
N LEU A 13 -15.77 -31.63 -20.79
CA LEU A 13 -14.69 -30.69 -21.00
C LEU A 13 -15.21 -29.21 -21.01
N ALA A 14 -16.34 -28.98 -21.68
CA ALA A 14 -16.96 -27.68 -21.72
C ALA A 14 -17.37 -27.18 -20.30
N VAL A 15 -17.97 -28.07 -19.49
CA VAL A 15 -18.33 -27.76 -18.09
C VAL A 15 -17.09 -27.45 -17.27
N ILE A 16 -16.01 -28.20 -17.42
CA ILE A 16 -14.74 -27.93 -16.71
C ILE A 16 -14.18 -26.56 -17.09
N ILE A 17 -14.16 -26.21 -18.38
CA ILE A 17 -13.67 -24.92 -18.87
C ILE A 17 -14.51 -23.78 -18.29
N ILE A 18 -15.84 -23.89 -18.30
CA ILE A 18 -16.74 -22.89 -17.73
C ILE A 18 -16.49 -22.73 -16.22
N ALA A 19 -16.37 -23.84 -15.50
CA ALA A 19 -16.11 -23.82 -14.05
C ALA A 19 -14.76 -23.17 -13.72
N LEU A 20 -13.69 -23.53 -14.43
CA LEU A 20 -12.37 -22.94 -14.24
C LEU A 20 -12.35 -21.46 -14.58
N THR A 21 -13.03 -21.06 -15.65
CA THR A 21 -13.14 -19.64 -16.04
C THR A 21 -13.90 -18.85 -14.97
N GLY A 22 -15.03 -19.35 -14.50
CA GLY A 22 -15.80 -18.72 -13.43
C GLY A 22 -15.01 -18.61 -12.12
N ALA A 23 -14.32 -19.70 -11.74
CA ALA A 23 -13.45 -19.69 -10.56
C ALA A 23 -12.30 -18.68 -10.69
N SER A 24 -11.70 -18.57 -11.88
CA SER A 24 -10.62 -17.60 -12.13
C SER A 24 -11.10 -16.16 -11.98
N PHE A 25 -12.26 -15.80 -12.54
CA PHE A 25 -12.84 -14.46 -12.36
C PHE A 25 -13.23 -14.19 -10.91
N TYR A 26 -13.77 -15.17 -10.21
CA TYR A 26 -14.07 -15.04 -8.79
C TYR A 26 -12.80 -14.77 -7.97
N MET A 27 -11.76 -15.57 -8.16
CA MET A 27 -10.49 -15.43 -7.44
C MET A 27 -9.80 -14.11 -7.77
N LEU A 28 -9.85 -13.67 -9.03
CA LEU A 28 -9.31 -12.37 -9.42
C LEU A 28 -10.04 -11.22 -8.69
N GLY A 29 -11.37 -11.25 -8.69
CA GLY A 29 -12.18 -10.27 -7.96
C GLY A 29 -11.89 -10.30 -6.45
N TYR A 30 -11.79 -11.48 -5.86
CA TYR A 30 -11.44 -11.67 -4.46
C TYR A 30 -10.07 -11.07 -4.11
N SER A 31 -9.05 -11.34 -4.92
CA SER A 31 -7.68 -10.91 -4.65
C SER A 31 -7.45 -9.41 -4.85
N LEU A 32 -8.15 -8.78 -5.80
CA LEU A 32 -7.91 -7.37 -6.13
C LEU A 32 -8.86 -6.39 -5.45
N ARG A 33 -9.96 -6.86 -4.85
CA ARG A 33 -10.93 -5.98 -4.19
C ARG A 33 -10.72 -5.96 -2.69
N PRO A 34 -10.52 -4.80 -2.09
CA PRO A 34 -10.21 -4.66 -0.66
C PRO A 34 -11.40 -4.92 0.26
N GLU A 35 -12.59 -5.16 -0.26
CA GLU A 35 -13.77 -5.44 0.57
C GLU A 35 -13.56 -6.58 1.56
N HIS A 36 -12.64 -7.50 1.27
CA HIS A 36 -12.24 -8.56 2.17
C HIS A 36 -11.20 -8.13 3.21
N ASN A 37 -10.65 -6.91 3.05
CA ASN A 37 -9.68 -6.32 3.99
C ASN A 37 -10.32 -5.25 4.90
N LYS A 38 -11.63 -5.17 4.98
CA LYS A 38 -12.40 -4.20 5.79
C LYS A 38 -12.15 -4.28 7.31
N GLY A 39 -11.16 -5.00 7.77
CA GLY A 39 -10.75 -5.00 9.18
C GLY A 39 -9.47 -4.19 9.44
N LYS A 40 -8.85 -3.64 8.41
CA LYS A 40 -7.64 -2.83 8.56
C LYS A 40 -8.03 -1.35 8.63
N ASP A 41 -8.50 -0.93 9.78
CA ASP A 41 -8.62 0.47 10.10
C ASP A 41 -7.28 1.04 10.59
N ILE A 42 -7.10 2.33 10.50
CA ILE A 42 -5.87 3.01 10.94
C ILE A 42 -5.55 2.72 12.42
N PRO A 43 -6.50 2.81 13.38
CA PRO A 43 -6.28 2.40 14.76
C PRO A 43 -5.81 0.96 14.92
N GLY A 44 -6.44 0.01 14.23
CA GLY A 44 -6.06 -1.40 14.27
C GLY A 44 -4.67 -1.67 13.69
N SER A 45 -4.26 -0.93 12.65
CA SER A 45 -2.91 -1.02 12.10
C SER A 45 -1.86 -0.50 13.08
N TYR A 46 -2.13 0.59 13.81
CA TYR A 46 -1.26 1.07 14.89
C TYR A 46 -1.20 0.08 16.04
N GLU A 47 -2.33 -0.46 16.49
CA GLU A 47 -2.37 -1.44 17.57
C GLU A 47 -1.54 -2.67 17.21
N TYR A 48 -1.76 -3.23 16.02
CA TYR A 48 -0.98 -4.37 15.54
C TYR A 48 0.52 -4.05 15.46
N MET A 49 0.89 -2.95 14.83
CA MET A 49 2.28 -2.56 14.65
C MET A 49 2.99 -2.33 16.00
N LEU A 50 2.31 -1.69 16.96
CA LEU A 50 2.86 -1.44 18.30
C LEU A 50 2.88 -2.68 19.17
N SER A 51 2.02 -3.68 18.95
CA SER A 51 2.10 -4.97 19.63
C SER A 51 3.34 -5.76 19.21
N GLU A 52 3.69 -5.70 17.91
CA GLU A 52 4.88 -6.38 17.38
C GLU A 52 6.19 -5.61 17.64
N TYR A 53 6.13 -4.27 17.66
CA TYR A 53 7.29 -3.39 17.81
C TYR A 53 7.08 -2.33 18.89
N PRO A 54 6.86 -2.70 20.17
CA PRO A 54 6.55 -1.75 21.24
C PRO A 54 7.66 -0.72 21.49
N GLN A 55 8.90 -1.03 21.13
CA GLN A 55 10.06 -0.16 21.33
C GLN A 55 10.02 1.10 20.47
N ILE A 56 9.22 1.15 19.39
CA ILE A 56 9.13 2.34 18.54
C ILE A 56 8.08 3.34 19.00
N LYS A 57 7.23 2.96 19.96
CA LYS A 57 6.17 3.84 20.46
C LYS A 57 6.66 5.20 20.96
N PRO A 58 7.73 5.31 21.77
CA PRO A 58 8.21 6.61 22.24
C PRO A 58 8.68 7.53 21.09
N TRP A 59 9.19 6.95 20.01
CA TRP A 59 9.57 7.71 18.82
C TRP A 59 8.34 8.24 18.07
N ILE A 60 7.31 7.41 17.88
CA ILE A 60 6.06 7.84 17.25
C ILE A 60 5.41 8.95 18.07
N ASP A 61 5.29 8.78 19.39
CA ASP A 61 4.72 9.76 20.30
C ASP A 61 5.49 11.10 20.21
N SER A 62 6.82 11.04 20.10
CA SER A 62 7.65 12.24 19.94
C SER A 62 7.39 12.97 18.63
N LEU A 63 7.27 12.25 17.51
CA LEU A 63 6.98 12.84 16.20
C LEU A 63 5.58 13.48 16.17
N GLN A 64 4.60 12.82 16.78
CA GLN A 64 3.23 13.35 16.88
C GLN A 64 3.19 14.61 17.73
N THR A 65 3.91 14.64 18.87
CA THR A 65 3.94 15.78 19.78
C THR A 65 4.48 17.05 19.11
N VAL A 66 5.49 16.90 18.23
CA VAL A 66 6.08 18.06 17.51
C VAL A 66 5.44 18.28 16.13
N GLY A 67 4.41 17.52 15.77
CA GLY A 67 3.73 17.62 14.46
C GLY A 67 4.61 17.23 13.27
N ALA A 68 5.65 16.43 13.51
CA ALA A 68 6.57 15.98 12.47
C ALA A 68 6.00 14.79 11.64
N LEU A 69 5.12 14.00 12.23
CA LEU A 69 4.40 12.91 11.57
C LEU A 69 3.10 13.45 10.98
N ARG A 70 2.95 13.41 9.67
CA ARG A 70 1.83 14.05 8.96
C ARG A 70 1.27 13.16 7.87
N ASP A 71 -0.06 13.11 7.78
CA ASP A 71 -0.75 12.61 6.61
C ASP A 71 -0.57 13.59 5.45
N THR A 72 -0.31 13.08 4.27
CA THR A 72 -0.17 13.86 3.06
C THR A 72 -0.91 13.18 1.90
N PHE A 73 -1.43 13.99 0.98
CA PHE A 73 -2.26 13.52 -0.11
C PHE A 73 -1.81 14.12 -1.43
N ILE A 74 -1.84 13.33 -2.48
CA ILE A 74 -1.70 13.78 -3.86
C ILE A 74 -2.81 13.17 -4.72
N ILE A 75 -3.05 13.76 -5.89
CA ILE A 75 -3.97 13.19 -6.89
C ILE A 75 -3.13 12.72 -8.08
N ASN A 76 -3.31 11.47 -8.48
CA ASN A 76 -2.61 10.93 -9.63
C ASN A 76 -3.29 11.36 -10.96
N PRO A 77 -2.69 11.11 -12.13
CA PRO A 77 -3.28 11.49 -13.42
C PRO A 77 -4.63 10.84 -13.74
N GLU A 78 -4.96 9.75 -13.06
CA GLU A 78 -6.23 9.05 -13.20
C GLU A 78 -7.32 9.64 -12.27
N GLY A 79 -7.00 10.71 -11.52
CA GLY A 79 -7.92 11.34 -10.57
C GLY A 79 -8.05 10.59 -9.25
N VAL A 80 -7.20 9.61 -8.97
CA VAL A 80 -7.20 8.86 -7.73
C VAL A 80 -6.47 9.64 -6.66
N GLN A 81 -7.10 9.86 -5.51
CA GLN A 81 -6.45 10.40 -4.32
C GLN A 81 -5.56 9.33 -3.70
N LEU A 82 -4.29 9.65 -3.54
CA LEU A 82 -3.29 8.81 -2.89
C LEU A 82 -2.90 9.43 -1.55
N HIS A 83 -2.68 8.58 -0.58
CA HIS A 83 -2.26 8.94 0.77
C HIS A 83 -0.82 8.46 1.03
N ALA A 84 -0.12 9.20 1.88
CA ALA A 84 1.16 8.78 2.47
C ALA A 84 1.33 9.40 3.85
N ILE A 85 2.06 8.73 4.73
CA ILE A 85 2.61 9.34 5.92
C ILE A 85 3.98 9.93 5.58
N TYR A 86 4.19 11.18 5.94
CA TYR A 86 5.49 11.83 5.92
C TYR A 86 5.96 12.14 7.34
N ALA A 87 7.23 11.85 7.63
CA ALA A 87 7.86 12.33 8.84
C ALA A 87 9.18 13.04 8.51
N ALA A 88 9.30 14.28 9.00
CA ALA A 88 10.53 15.03 8.88
C ALA A 88 11.64 14.40 9.75
N ALA A 89 12.86 14.50 9.28
CA ALA A 89 14.04 14.16 10.08
C ALA A 89 14.16 15.10 11.30
N PRO A 90 14.79 14.64 12.40
CA PRO A 90 15.03 15.47 13.57
C PRO A 90 15.96 16.66 13.28
N GLU A 91 16.74 16.57 12.22
CA GLU A 91 17.66 17.60 11.74
C GLU A 91 17.43 17.84 10.23
N PRO A 92 17.63 19.07 9.73
CA PRO A 92 17.46 19.36 8.31
C PRO A 92 18.33 18.46 7.43
N THR A 93 17.71 17.80 6.45
CA THR A 93 18.39 16.91 5.52
C THR A 93 17.70 16.89 4.17
N HIS A 94 18.47 16.67 3.09
CA HIS A 94 17.96 16.45 1.74
C HIS A 94 17.68 14.96 1.45
N LYS A 95 17.89 14.08 2.43
CA LYS A 95 17.71 12.65 2.26
C LYS A 95 16.31 12.24 2.68
N THR A 96 15.59 11.57 1.80
CA THR A 96 14.27 11.01 2.08
C THR A 96 14.27 9.53 1.72
N ALA A 97 13.87 8.69 2.65
CA ALA A 97 13.59 7.29 2.38
C ALA A 97 12.11 7.14 2.00
N VAL A 98 11.84 6.58 0.82
CA VAL A 98 10.49 6.19 0.38
C VAL A 98 10.34 4.69 0.66
N ILE A 99 9.42 4.33 1.55
CA ILE A 99 9.24 2.97 2.06
C ILE A 99 7.85 2.50 1.69
N VAL A 100 7.77 1.51 0.81
CA VAL A 100 6.52 1.03 0.21
C VAL A 100 6.14 -0.31 0.84
N HIS A 101 4.89 -0.43 1.25
CA HIS A 101 4.34 -1.65 1.83
C HIS A 101 4.03 -2.73 0.77
N GLY A 102 3.79 -3.96 1.21
CA GLY A 102 3.43 -5.09 0.37
C GLY A 102 1.92 -5.21 0.08
N TYR A 103 1.56 -6.32 -0.56
CA TYR A 103 0.17 -6.68 -0.84
C TYR A 103 -0.65 -6.78 0.47
N THR A 104 -1.83 -6.17 0.47
CA THR A 104 -2.76 -6.11 1.62
C THR A 104 -2.20 -5.53 2.92
N ASP A 105 -1.20 -4.66 2.81
CA ASP A 105 -0.60 -3.95 3.93
C ASP A 105 -0.93 -2.44 3.86
N ASP A 106 -0.35 -1.62 4.72
CA ASP A 106 -0.54 -0.17 4.76
C ASP A 106 0.72 0.57 5.24
N CYS A 107 0.72 1.89 5.10
CA CYS A 107 1.84 2.74 5.46
C CYS A 107 2.17 2.71 6.97
N ILE A 108 1.17 2.50 7.84
CA ILE A 108 1.36 2.48 9.30
C ILE A 108 2.30 1.35 9.71
N ARG A 109 2.11 0.17 9.11
CA ARG A 109 2.93 -1.00 9.42
C ARG A 109 4.39 -0.84 8.98
N MET A 110 4.64 0.05 8.02
CA MET A 110 5.99 0.37 7.58
C MET A 110 6.73 1.34 8.52
N LEU A 111 6.06 1.89 9.54
CA LEU A 111 6.71 2.75 10.54
C LEU A 111 7.86 2.04 11.28
N MET A 112 7.81 0.73 11.42
CA MET A 112 8.92 -0.05 11.99
C MET A 112 10.22 0.10 11.17
N ILE A 113 10.11 0.12 9.84
CA ILE A 113 11.25 0.39 8.93
C ILE A 113 11.56 1.89 8.94
N GLY A 114 10.53 2.73 8.93
CA GLY A 114 10.65 4.19 9.03
C GLY A 114 11.46 4.63 10.25
N TYR A 115 11.31 3.93 11.38
CA TYR A 115 12.09 4.17 12.59
C TYR A 115 13.60 4.13 12.35
N LEU A 116 14.09 3.10 11.64
CA LEU A 116 15.52 2.95 11.34
C LEU A 116 16.03 4.10 10.48
N TYR A 117 15.28 4.48 9.45
CA TYR A 117 15.69 5.58 8.57
C TYR A 117 15.60 6.95 9.25
N ASN A 118 14.51 7.21 9.99
CA ASN A 118 14.29 8.54 10.56
C ASN A 118 15.11 8.74 11.83
N LYS A 119 15.05 7.81 12.79
CA LYS A 119 15.73 7.97 14.08
C LYS A 119 17.23 7.72 13.99
N ASP A 120 17.64 6.63 13.32
CA ASP A 120 19.04 6.21 13.31
C ASP A 120 19.84 6.90 12.21
N LEU A 121 19.29 6.94 10.98
CA LEU A 121 19.96 7.51 9.81
C LEU A 121 19.66 9.01 9.59
N LYS A 122 18.75 9.61 10.35
CA LYS A 122 18.35 11.03 10.26
C LYS A 122 17.82 11.42 8.87
N TYR A 123 17.04 10.54 8.24
CA TYR A 123 16.38 10.81 6.97
C TYR A 123 14.95 11.27 7.20
N ASN A 124 14.43 12.11 6.31
CA ASN A 124 12.98 12.18 6.13
C ASN A 124 12.46 10.82 5.68
N ILE A 125 11.24 10.49 6.03
CA ILE A 125 10.59 9.28 5.54
C ILE A 125 9.28 9.62 4.86
N LEU A 126 8.96 8.91 3.80
CA LEU A 126 7.69 8.92 3.12
C LEU A 126 7.19 7.48 2.98
N LEU A 127 6.01 7.23 3.51
CA LEU A 127 5.39 5.91 3.58
C LEU A 127 4.06 5.98 2.81
N PRO A 128 4.06 5.76 1.47
CA PRO A 128 2.84 5.82 0.69
C PRO A 128 1.96 4.58 0.91
N ASP A 129 0.65 4.80 0.97
CA ASP A 129 -0.35 3.75 0.75
C ASP A 129 -0.50 3.51 -0.75
N LEU A 130 -0.40 2.26 -1.17
CA LEU A 130 -0.67 1.87 -2.55
C LEU A 130 -2.16 1.98 -2.88
N GLN A 131 -2.50 2.00 -4.17
CA GLN A 131 -3.91 2.11 -4.58
C GLN A 131 -4.79 1.07 -3.90
N ASN A 132 -5.93 1.54 -3.39
CA ASN A 132 -6.94 0.74 -2.72
C ASN A 132 -6.46 0.04 -1.43
N GLN A 133 -5.48 0.62 -0.75
CA GLN A 133 -4.94 0.18 0.54
C GLN A 133 -4.76 1.40 1.45
N GLY A 134 -4.81 1.19 2.76
CA GLY A 134 -4.78 2.26 3.75
C GLY A 134 -5.83 3.33 3.47
N LEU A 135 -5.42 4.60 3.38
CA LEU A 135 -6.27 5.74 3.04
C LEU A 135 -6.22 6.11 1.55
N SER A 136 -5.46 5.38 0.72
CA SER A 136 -5.45 5.61 -0.72
C SER A 136 -6.71 5.09 -1.39
N GLY A 137 -7.26 5.91 -2.30
CA GLY A 137 -8.34 5.51 -3.19
C GLY A 137 -7.90 4.53 -4.28
N GLY A 138 -8.83 4.25 -5.18
CA GLY A 138 -8.58 3.39 -6.34
C GLY A 138 -9.60 2.26 -6.47
N PRO A 139 -9.81 1.73 -7.67
CA PRO A 139 -10.84 0.70 -7.92
C PRO A 139 -10.41 -0.70 -7.50
N ALA A 140 -9.11 -0.95 -7.39
CA ALA A 140 -8.54 -2.25 -7.09
C ALA A 140 -7.05 -2.15 -6.72
N ILE A 141 -6.54 -3.15 -6.02
CA ILE A 141 -5.11 -3.34 -5.78
C ILE A 141 -4.40 -3.57 -7.13
N GLN A 142 -3.31 -2.84 -7.38
CA GLN A 142 -2.65 -2.79 -8.68
C GLN A 142 -1.45 -3.75 -8.81
N MET A 143 -1.14 -4.50 -7.77
CA MET A 143 -0.06 -5.51 -7.74
C MET A 143 1.29 -4.98 -8.26
N GLY A 144 1.62 -3.74 -7.97
CA GLY A 144 2.84 -3.05 -8.40
C GLY A 144 2.79 -2.46 -9.82
N TRP A 145 1.81 -2.82 -10.66
CA TRP A 145 1.81 -2.39 -12.06
C TRP A 145 1.61 -0.88 -12.23
N LYS A 146 0.55 -0.30 -11.67
CA LYS A 146 0.34 1.15 -11.66
C LYS A 146 0.99 1.80 -10.45
N ASP A 147 1.07 1.10 -9.34
CA ASP A 147 1.66 1.59 -8.09
C ASP A 147 3.07 2.14 -8.30
N ARG A 148 3.88 1.54 -9.20
CA ARG A 148 5.22 2.07 -9.52
C ARG A 148 5.20 3.51 -10.04
N LEU A 149 4.15 3.88 -10.80
CA LEU A 149 4.00 5.25 -11.33
C LEU A 149 3.59 6.22 -10.23
N ASP A 150 2.76 5.77 -9.31
CA ASP A 150 2.35 6.55 -8.15
C ASP A 150 3.52 6.75 -7.18
N VAL A 151 4.36 5.72 -6.98
CA VAL A 151 5.59 5.84 -6.17
C VAL A 151 6.57 6.83 -6.79
N LEU A 152 6.78 6.80 -8.13
CA LEU A 152 7.62 7.80 -8.81
C LEU A 152 7.07 9.21 -8.60
N ARG A 153 5.76 9.42 -8.66
CA ARG A 153 5.12 10.70 -8.40
C ARG A 153 5.35 11.17 -6.96
N TRP A 154 5.27 10.27 -6.00
CA TRP A 154 5.62 10.56 -4.61
C TRP A 154 7.08 11.00 -4.47
N MET A 155 8.01 10.31 -5.16
CA MET A 155 9.43 10.69 -5.17
C MET A 155 9.64 12.09 -5.76
N ASP A 156 8.96 12.42 -6.88
CA ASP A 156 9.00 13.74 -7.47
C ASP A 156 8.46 14.80 -6.51
N THR A 157 7.36 14.51 -5.82
CA THR A 157 6.74 15.43 -4.84
C THR A 157 7.70 15.79 -3.71
N VAL A 158 8.38 14.82 -3.11
CA VAL A 158 9.33 15.10 -2.03
C VAL A 158 10.60 15.78 -2.53
N SER A 159 11.07 15.42 -3.74
CA SER A 159 12.22 16.07 -4.36
C SER A 159 11.93 17.57 -4.65
N TYR A 160 10.73 17.85 -5.17
CA TYR A 160 10.32 19.21 -5.52
C TYR A 160 10.08 20.10 -4.28
N THR A 161 9.54 19.55 -3.20
CA THR A 161 9.35 20.28 -1.93
C THR A 161 10.69 20.65 -1.29
N HIS A 162 11.69 19.77 -1.38
CA HIS A 162 13.04 20.07 -0.90
C HIS A 162 13.73 21.17 -1.71
N LEU A 163 13.49 21.27 -3.03
CA LEU A 163 14.04 22.34 -3.87
C LEU A 163 13.40 23.71 -3.63
N ARG A 164 12.18 23.76 -3.08
CA ARG A 164 11.48 25.02 -2.76
C ARG A 164 11.66 25.50 -1.34
N ALA A 165 12.20 24.71 -0.46
CA ALA A 165 12.44 25.07 0.95
C ALA A 165 13.74 25.88 1.14
N HIS A 166 14.37 26.29 0.05
CA HIS A 166 15.47 27.24 -0.07
C HIS A 166 15.00 28.45 -0.89
#